data_16c633dce9e0991f8d2fdddba2283ba7
#
_entry.id   16c633dce9e0991f8d2fdddba2283ba7
#
_cell.length_a   1.000
_cell.length_b   1.000
_cell.length_c   1.000
_cell.angle_alpha   90.00
_cell.angle_beta   90.00
_cell.angle_gamma   90.00
#
_symmetry.space_group_name_H-M   'P 1'
#
loop_
_entity.id
_entity.type
_entity.pdbx_description
1 polymer ?
#
loop_
_entity_poly.entity_id
_entity_poly.type
_entity_poly.pdbx_seq_one_letter_code
_entity_poly.pdbx_strand_id
1 'polypeptide(L)'
;SVALSQEGTFLTSRRAVMQEQAGWAVLTESVYIQTAEARVWADSVVYDFKGRKATMLAPVRNNVVVRQDSVVIRARAVEYFLTERVLRAGQGLEISTEDGGYVLTGAQGFYNLDERAGVVDSAPLLTIKRGQEPVQVTARQMRYQESGTVARAEGQVRIQSGVSSLACDTAIFYPNRDSGFAWGAPVLEDSAGRAEGDTVVFIVSNGALREVALLGRSNGRYRTEGGDTVMVEGKEISVLITDGKIERIEVAELSSGQLVRKAAVR
;
A
#
# COMPACT_ATOMS: atom_id res chain seq x y z
N SER A 1 -13.96 30.20 -22.22
CA SER A 1 -13.45 28.83 -22.04
C SER A 1 -12.80 28.37 -23.33
N VAL A 2 -11.70 27.68 -23.19
CA VAL A 2 -10.99 27.03 -24.30
C VAL A 2 -11.38 25.54 -24.25
N ALA A 3 -11.70 24.94 -25.38
CA ALA A 3 -11.92 23.52 -25.51
C ALA A 3 -11.11 23.00 -26.72
N LEU A 4 -10.36 21.94 -26.52
CA LEU A 4 -9.58 21.27 -27.54
C LEU A 4 -9.92 19.78 -27.54
N SER A 5 -10.02 19.21 -28.73
CA SER A 5 -10.23 17.77 -28.90
C SER A 5 -9.30 17.25 -30.00
N GLN A 6 -8.47 16.28 -29.69
CA GLN A 6 -7.55 15.65 -30.63
C GLN A 6 -7.30 14.20 -30.23
N GLU A 7 -7.38 13.27 -31.18
CA GLU A 7 -7.02 11.85 -31.01
C GLU A 7 -7.57 11.19 -29.73
N GLY A 8 -8.85 11.45 -29.41
CA GLY A 8 -9.50 10.90 -28.20
C GLY A 8 -9.15 11.61 -26.89
N THR A 9 -8.35 12.68 -26.94
CA THR A 9 -8.10 13.56 -25.81
C THR A 9 -9.02 14.78 -25.89
N PHE A 10 -9.79 15.02 -24.83
CA PHE A 10 -10.60 16.20 -24.64
C PHE A 10 -10.03 17.04 -23.50
N LEU A 11 -9.86 18.34 -23.75
CA LEU A 11 -9.27 19.26 -22.79
C LEU A 11 -10.10 20.54 -22.71
N THR A 12 -10.35 21.01 -21.49
CA THR A 12 -10.94 22.33 -21.24
C THR A 12 -10.18 23.13 -20.23
N SER A 13 -10.19 24.46 -20.40
CA SER A 13 -9.69 25.44 -19.41
C SER A 13 -10.42 26.77 -19.61
N ARG A 14 -10.31 27.67 -18.65
CA ARG A 14 -10.82 29.04 -18.85
C ARG A 14 -9.87 29.87 -19.68
N ARG A 15 -8.56 29.63 -19.54
CA ARG A 15 -7.51 30.38 -20.21
C ARG A 15 -6.43 29.44 -20.75
N ALA A 16 -5.97 29.72 -21.95
CA ALA A 16 -4.84 29.05 -22.58
C ALA A 16 -3.92 30.06 -23.23
N VAL A 17 -2.62 29.85 -23.11
CA VAL A 17 -1.56 30.61 -23.78
C VAL A 17 -0.62 29.60 -24.41
N MET A 18 -0.32 29.75 -25.69
CA MET A 18 0.61 28.89 -26.44
C MET A 18 1.68 29.75 -27.07
N GLN A 19 2.91 29.32 -26.94
CA GLN A 19 4.07 29.91 -27.61
C GLN A 19 4.78 28.82 -28.43
N GLU A 20 4.41 28.72 -29.69
CA GLU A 20 4.88 27.67 -30.59
C GLU A 20 6.39 27.69 -30.77
N GLN A 21 6.99 28.87 -31.01
CA GLN A 21 8.44 29.03 -31.17
C GLN A 21 9.22 28.67 -29.89
N ALA A 22 8.68 29.00 -28.71
CA ALA A 22 9.26 28.65 -27.43
C ALA A 22 9.02 27.17 -27.05
N GLY A 23 8.06 26.51 -27.69
CA GLY A 23 7.79 25.08 -27.53
C GLY A 23 6.99 24.74 -26.28
N TRP A 24 6.09 25.62 -25.81
CA TRP A 24 5.27 25.35 -24.65
C TRP A 24 3.82 25.89 -24.75
N ALA A 25 2.95 25.32 -23.99
CA ALA A 25 1.60 25.83 -23.74
C ALA A 25 1.27 25.81 -22.24
N VAL A 26 0.51 26.82 -21.80
CA VAL A 26 0.02 26.93 -20.42
C VAL A 26 -1.49 27.03 -20.44
N LEU A 27 -2.15 26.17 -19.68
CA LEU A 27 -3.58 26.19 -19.42
C LEU A 27 -3.81 26.52 -17.96
N THR A 28 -4.74 27.41 -17.68
CA THR A 28 -5.03 27.86 -16.31
C THR A 28 -6.53 27.99 -16.07
N GLU A 29 -6.88 28.08 -14.78
CA GLU A 29 -8.23 28.24 -14.30
C GLU A 29 -9.16 27.08 -14.64
N SER A 30 -9.17 26.08 -13.79
CA SER A 30 -10.03 24.90 -13.90
C SER A 30 -9.74 24.03 -15.12
N VAL A 31 -8.53 23.51 -15.20
CA VAL A 31 -8.14 22.59 -16.27
C VAL A 31 -8.79 21.22 -16.04
N TYR A 32 -9.43 20.70 -17.06
CA TYR A 32 -9.94 19.34 -17.14
C TYR A 32 -9.39 18.65 -18.38
N ILE A 33 -8.85 17.44 -18.21
CA ILE A 33 -8.35 16.61 -19.29
C ILE A 33 -9.04 15.26 -19.20
N GLN A 34 -9.55 14.78 -20.33
CA GLN A 34 -10.11 13.45 -20.45
C GLN A 34 -9.43 12.73 -21.63
N THR A 35 -8.94 11.54 -21.33
CA THR A 35 -8.44 10.57 -22.33
C THR A 35 -9.33 9.34 -22.32
N ALA A 36 -9.01 8.35 -23.15
CA ALA A 36 -9.67 7.04 -23.10
C ALA A 36 -9.46 6.32 -21.77
N GLU A 37 -8.31 6.57 -21.10
CA GLU A 37 -7.87 5.83 -19.92
C GLU A 37 -8.06 6.60 -18.61
N ALA A 38 -8.03 7.95 -18.63
CA ALA A 38 -7.99 8.74 -17.42
C ALA A 38 -8.73 10.07 -17.53
N ARG A 39 -9.14 10.61 -16.36
CA ARG A 39 -9.66 11.97 -16.21
C ARG A 39 -8.79 12.72 -15.20
N VAL A 40 -8.42 13.95 -15.55
CA VAL A 40 -7.53 14.78 -14.74
C VAL A 40 -8.18 16.13 -14.46
N TRP A 41 -8.08 16.59 -13.22
CA TRP A 41 -8.46 17.92 -12.78
C TRP A 41 -7.24 18.61 -12.16
N ALA A 42 -6.93 19.82 -12.63
CA ALA A 42 -5.85 20.65 -12.12
C ALA A 42 -6.25 22.14 -12.16
N ASP A 43 -5.51 22.97 -11.44
CA ASP A 43 -5.67 24.42 -11.55
C ASP A 43 -4.89 24.97 -12.75
N SER A 44 -3.73 24.37 -13.02
CA SER A 44 -2.91 24.73 -14.19
C SER A 44 -2.17 23.51 -14.75
N VAL A 45 -1.89 23.58 -16.05
CA VAL A 45 -1.08 22.60 -16.78
C VAL A 45 -0.10 23.36 -17.65
N VAL A 46 1.17 23.02 -17.53
CA VAL A 46 2.24 23.46 -18.44
C VAL A 46 2.63 22.27 -19.29
N TYR A 47 2.51 22.43 -20.59
CA TYR A 47 2.91 21.41 -21.56
C TYR A 47 4.18 21.85 -22.30
N ASP A 48 5.23 21.06 -22.22
CA ASP A 48 6.46 21.20 -22.98
C ASP A 48 6.41 20.30 -24.20
N PHE A 49 6.33 20.91 -25.39
CA PHE A 49 6.24 20.18 -26.67
C PHE A 49 7.55 19.45 -27.00
N LYS A 50 8.71 20.02 -26.64
CA LYS A 50 10.02 19.44 -26.91
C LYS A 50 10.32 18.27 -25.99
N GLY A 51 10.10 18.51 -24.70
CA GLY A 51 10.27 17.47 -23.66
C GLY A 51 9.12 16.47 -23.59
N ARG A 52 8.02 16.69 -24.36
CA ARG A 52 6.81 15.85 -24.33
C ARG A 52 6.34 15.58 -22.91
N LYS A 53 6.31 16.62 -22.09
CA LYS A 53 5.99 16.57 -20.66
C LYS A 53 4.86 17.52 -20.33
N ALA A 54 3.90 17.04 -19.56
CA ALA A 54 2.86 17.85 -18.93
C ALA A 54 3.14 17.96 -17.43
N THR A 55 3.23 19.19 -16.92
CA THR A 55 3.31 19.47 -15.47
C THR A 55 1.99 20.05 -15.01
N MET A 56 1.32 19.37 -14.11
CA MET A 56 0.02 19.69 -13.55
C MET A 56 0.18 20.16 -12.12
N LEU A 57 -0.43 21.29 -11.78
CA LEU A 57 -0.38 21.90 -10.45
C LEU A 57 -1.78 22.27 -9.98
N ALA A 58 -2.00 22.18 -8.67
CA ALA A 58 -3.27 22.55 -8.07
C ALA A 58 -3.10 23.37 -6.77
N PRO A 59 -2.52 24.58 -6.84
CA PRO A 59 -2.29 25.42 -5.67
C PRO A 59 -3.59 25.91 -5.00
N VAL A 60 -4.68 26.04 -5.74
CA VAL A 60 -5.98 26.52 -5.23
C VAL A 60 -6.84 25.38 -4.71
N ARG A 61 -6.91 24.27 -5.47
CA ARG A 61 -7.68 23.07 -5.10
C ARG A 61 -6.96 22.16 -4.11
N ASN A 62 -5.74 22.48 -3.75
CA ASN A 62 -4.82 21.67 -2.94
C ASN A 62 -4.32 20.36 -3.59
N ASN A 63 -5.03 19.80 -4.58
CA ASN A 63 -4.59 18.58 -5.25
C ASN A 63 -4.97 18.55 -6.73
N VAL A 64 -4.02 18.12 -7.55
CA VAL A 64 -4.30 17.50 -8.85
C VAL A 64 -5.00 16.18 -8.56
N VAL A 65 -6.08 15.91 -9.27
CA VAL A 65 -6.81 14.65 -9.14
C VAL A 65 -6.71 13.92 -10.47
N VAL A 66 -6.21 12.69 -10.45
CA VAL A 66 -6.22 11.76 -11.59
C VAL A 66 -7.11 10.60 -11.24
N ARG A 67 -8.09 10.30 -12.09
CA ARG A 67 -8.95 9.11 -11.97
C ARG A 67 -8.71 8.19 -13.15
N GLN A 68 -8.42 6.95 -12.85
CA GLN A 68 -8.26 5.88 -13.82
C GLN A 68 -8.94 4.63 -13.28
N ASP A 69 -9.94 4.12 -14.01
CA ASP A 69 -10.78 3.01 -13.56
C ASP A 69 -11.31 3.25 -12.14
N SER A 70 -11.03 2.36 -11.20
CA SER A 70 -11.40 2.45 -9.78
C SER A 70 -10.36 3.15 -8.90
N VAL A 71 -9.28 3.68 -9.48
CA VAL A 71 -8.16 4.31 -8.75
C VAL A 71 -8.23 5.83 -8.84
N VAL A 72 -8.02 6.49 -7.71
CA VAL A 72 -7.94 7.95 -7.61
C VAL A 72 -6.57 8.33 -7.05
N ILE A 73 -5.81 9.11 -7.81
CA ILE A 73 -4.52 9.66 -7.39
C ILE A 73 -4.72 11.15 -7.07
N ARG A 74 -4.22 11.58 -5.92
CA ARG A 74 -4.19 12.99 -5.49
C ARG A 74 -2.78 13.38 -5.13
N ALA A 75 -2.32 14.54 -5.62
CA ALA A 75 -1.02 15.12 -5.26
C ALA A 75 -1.04 16.62 -5.56
N ARG A 76 -0.18 17.40 -4.91
CA ARG A 76 -0.07 18.86 -5.22
C ARG A 76 0.53 19.13 -6.58
N ALA A 77 1.42 18.24 -7.03
CA ALA A 77 2.05 18.31 -8.34
C ALA A 77 2.10 16.93 -8.98
N VAL A 78 1.77 16.87 -10.27
CA VAL A 78 1.87 15.65 -11.09
C VAL A 78 2.57 16.01 -12.39
N GLU A 79 3.59 15.25 -12.75
CA GLU A 79 4.26 15.32 -14.03
C GLU A 79 3.90 14.07 -14.84
N TYR A 80 3.56 14.26 -16.09
CA TYR A 80 3.32 13.18 -17.04
C TYR A 80 4.34 13.25 -18.17
N PHE A 81 5.14 12.22 -18.29
CA PHE A 81 6.11 12.01 -19.36
C PHE A 81 5.45 11.18 -20.45
N LEU A 82 5.11 11.84 -21.55
CA LEU A 82 4.27 11.24 -22.61
C LEU A 82 4.98 10.12 -23.36
N THR A 83 6.28 10.24 -23.56
CA THR A 83 7.05 9.24 -24.33
C THR A 83 7.23 7.96 -23.52
N GLU A 84 7.56 8.10 -22.25
CA GLU A 84 7.78 6.99 -21.33
C GLU A 84 6.48 6.45 -20.72
N ARG A 85 5.36 7.17 -20.91
CA ARG A 85 4.04 6.90 -20.32
C ARG A 85 4.10 6.75 -18.78
N VAL A 86 4.89 7.61 -18.15
CA VAL A 86 5.11 7.62 -16.69
C VAL A 86 4.49 8.85 -16.06
N LEU A 87 3.73 8.65 -14.99
CA LEU A 87 3.29 9.68 -14.07
C LEU A 87 4.27 9.75 -12.89
N ARG A 88 4.69 10.96 -12.52
CA ARG A 88 5.37 11.24 -11.26
C ARG A 88 4.48 12.16 -10.43
N ALA A 89 4.20 11.76 -9.20
CA ALA A 89 3.41 12.53 -8.26
C ALA A 89 4.26 12.86 -7.03
N GLY A 90 4.15 14.08 -6.53
CA GLY A 90 4.91 14.53 -5.38
C GLY A 90 4.13 15.51 -4.51
N GLN A 91 4.68 15.82 -3.35
CA GLN A 91 4.12 16.77 -2.39
C GLN A 91 2.75 16.31 -1.84
N GLY A 92 2.77 15.20 -1.10
CA GLY A 92 1.56 14.66 -0.46
C GLY A 92 0.75 13.78 -1.41
N LEU A 93 1.39 12.73 -1.91
CA LEU A 93 0.74 11.71 -2.72
C LEU A 93 -0.25 10.90 -1.89
N GLU A 94 -1.47 10.76 -2.41
CA GLU A 94 -2.49 9.82 -1.98
C GLU A 94 -2.98 9.02 -3.19
N ILE A 95 -2.98 7.71 -3.08
CA ILE A 95 -3.58 6.78 -4.04
C ILE A 95 -4.67 6.02 -3.30
N SER A 96 -5.90 6.07 -3.79
CA SER A 96 -7.03 5.40 -3.14
C SER A 96 -7.90 4.70 -4.16
N THR A 97 -8.59 3.64 -3.73
CA THR A 97 -9.71 3.08 -4.49
C THR A 97 -10.95 3.96 -4.31
N GLU A 98 -11.87 3.96 -5.30
CA GLU A 98 -13.09 4.79 -5.23
C GLU A 98 -13.97 4.46 -4.03
N ASP A 99 -14.01 3.20 -3.61
CA ASP A 99 -14.71 2.73 -2.41
C ASP A 99 -14.01 3.14 -1.09
N GLY A 100 -12.80 3.71 -1.18
CA GLY A 100 -11.98 4.06 -0.02
C GLY A 100 -11.47 2.88 0.79
N GLY A 101 -11.60 1.66 0.27
CA GLY A 101 -11.15 0.43 0.93
C GLY A 101 -9.64 0.35 1.07
N TYR A 102 -8.89 0.97 0.16
CA TYR A 102 -7.44 1.08 0.19
C TYR A 102 -7.02 2.53 0.05
N VAL A 103 -6.14 2.99 0.91
CA VAL A 103 -5.54 4.33 0.87
C VAL A 103 -4.04 4.20 1.09
N LEU A 104 -3.24 4.52 0.07
CA LEU A 104 -1.79 4.57 0.14
C LEU A 104 -1.34 6.03 0.09
N THR A 105 -0.61 6.46 1.10
CA THR A 105 -0.02 7.81 1.15
C THR A 105 1.50 7.74 1.16
N GLY A 106 2.14 8.81 0.70
CA GLY A 106 3.59 8.94 0.70
C GLY A 106 4.02 10.34 0.27
N ALA A 107 5.32 10.63 0.34
CA ALA A 107 5.82 11.94 -0.09
C ALA A 107 5.83 12.06 -1.62
N GLN A 108 6.19 10.98 -2.30
CA GLN A 108 6.28 10.91 -3.76
C GLN A 108 6.08 9.49 -4.27
N GLY A 109 5.76 9.40 -5.55
CA GLY A 109 5.65 8.11 -6.24
C GLY A 109 5.70 8.29 -7.75
N PHE A 110 5.86 7.19 -8.44
CA PHE A 110 5.70 7.14 -9.88
C PHE A 110 4.83 5.96 -10.28
N TYR A 111 4.19 6.06 -11.43
CA TYR A 111 3.36 5.03 -12.01
C TYR A 111 3.64 4.92 -13.50
N ASN A 112 3.96 3.73 -13.95
CA ASN A 112 4.12 3.39 -15.38
C ASN A 112 2.79 2.86 -15.91
N LEU A 113 2.21 3.55 -16.90
CA LEU A 113 0.91 3.17 -17.45
C LEU A 113 0.97 1.90 -18.30
N ASP A 114 2.09 1.64 -19.00
CA ASP A 114 2.23 0.46 -19.86
C ASP A 114 2.43 -0.81 -19.03
N GLU A 115 3.24 -0.72 -17.98
CA GLU A 115 3.49 -1.82 -17.05
C GLU A 115 2.36 -1.99 -16.03
N ARG A 116 1.48 -0.98 -15.90
CA ARG A 116 0.46 -0.89 -14.85
C ARG A 116 1.05 -1.12 -13.46
N ALA A 117 2.18 -0.51 -13.22
CA ALA A 117 2.98 -0.68 -12.01
C ALA A 117 3.36 0.67 -11.41
N GLY A 118 3.32 0.75 -10.10
CA GLY A 118 3.66 1.96 -9.36
C GLY A 118 4.59 1.70 -8.19
N VAL A 119 5.29 2.76 -7.80
CA VAL A 119 6.16 2.77 -6.62
C VAL A 119 5.85 4.02 -5.81
N VAL A 120 5.71 3.86 -4.51
CA VAL A 120 5.60 4.95 -3.55
C VAL A 120 6.78 4.88 -2.60
N ASP A 121 7.53 5.96 -2.55
CA ASP A 121 8.73 6.12 -1.73
C ASP A 121 8.50 7.11 -0.59
N SER A 122 9.48 7.18 0.31
CA SER A 122 9.54 8.15 1.39
C SER A 122 8.41 8.00 2.40
N ALA A 123 8.56 6.96 3.21
CA ALA A 123 7.65 6.60 4.29
C ALA A 123 6.20 6.35 3.81
N PRO A 124 5.97 5.43 2.86
CA PRO A 124 4.62 5.05 2.47
C PRO A 124 3.84 4.45 3.64
N LEU A 125 2.56 4.83 3.72
CA LEU A 125 1.58 4.26 4.64
C LEU A 125 0.39 3.75 3.82
N LEU A 126 0.19 2.44 3.80
CA LEU A 126 -1.01 1.82 3.27
C LEU A 126 -2.01 1.57 4.40
N THR A 127 -3.23 2.04 4.24
CA THR A 127 -4.36 1.77 5.14
C THR A 127 -5.40 0.96 4.39
N ILE A 128 -5.75 -0.21 4.91
CA ILE A 128 -6.78 -1.11 4.38
C ILE A 128 -7.98 -1.05 5.32
N LYS A 129 -9.15 -0.62 4.81
CA LYS A 129 -10.38 -0.36 5.59
C LYS A 129 -11.49 -1.38 5.28
N ARG A 130 -11.13 -2.66 5.07
CA ARG A 130 -12.10 -3.71 4.68
C ARG A 130 -12.58 -4.58 5.83
N GLY A 131 -12.05 -4.41 7.03
CA GLY A 131 -12.43 -5.16 8.25
C GLY A 131 -13.02 -4.25 9.32
N GLN A 132 -13.27 -4.82 10.51
CA GLN A 132 -13.72 -4.07 11.67
C GLN A 132 -12.66 -3.07 12.14
N GLU A 133 -11.40 -3.46 12.06
CA GLU A 133 -10.24 -2.60 12.36
C GLU A 133 -9.40 -2.41 11.10
N PRO A 134 -8.88 -1.19 10.87
CA PRO A 134 -8.02 -0.93 9.73
C PRO A 134 -6.67 -1.65 9.90
N VAL A 135 -6.18 -2.22 8.80
CA VAL A 135 -4.80 -2.71 8.72
C VAL A 135 -3.93 -1.58 8.19
N GLN A 136 -2.86 -1.28 8.89
CA GLN A 136 -1.86 -0.31 8.48
C GLN A 136 -0.54 -1.01 8.13
N VAL A 137 0.02 -0.64 6.98
CA VAL A 137 1.34 -1.12 6.54
C VAL A 137 2.25 0.07 6.35
N THR A 138 3.42 0.04 6.97
CA THR A 138 4.50 1.01 6.76
C THR A 138 5.73 0.31 6.21
N ALA A 139 6.54 1.01 5.40
CA ALA A 139 7.78 0.50 4.82
C ALA A 139 8.69 1.66 4.38
N ARG A 140 9.88 1.38 3.87
CA ARG A 140 10.68 2.40 3.17
C ARG A 140 10.16 2.66 1.77
N GLN A 141 9.67 1.60 1.10
CA GLN A 141 9.12 1.65 -0.25
C GLN A 141 7.97 0.66 -0.37
N MET A 142 6.95 1.03 -1.14
CA MET A 142 5.88 0.12 -1.56
C MET A 142 5.77 0.10 -3.06
N ARG A 143 5.64 -1.10 -3.63
CA ARG A 143 5.42 -1.35 -5.05
C ARG A 143 4.08 -2.01 -5.24
N TYR A 144 3.39 -1.58 -6.27
CA TYR A 144 2.12 -2.16 -6.69
C TYR A 144 2.21 -2.53 -8.16
N GLN A 145 1.73 -3.72 -8.52
CA GLN A 145 1.66 -4.19 -9.89
C GLN A 145 0.27 -4.74 -10.17
N GLU A 146 -0.46 -4.06 -11.03
CA GLU A 146 -1.86 -4.38 -11.35
C GLU A 146 -2.00 -5.67 -12.17
N SER A 147 -1.09 -5.93 -13.10
CA SER A 147 -1.10 -7.11 -13.97
C SER A 147 -0.97 -8.44 -13.22
N GLY A 148 -0.38 -8.43 -12.03
CA GLY A 148 -0.23 -9.61 -11.17
C GLY A 148 -1.02 -9.52 -9.87
N THR A 149 -1.69 -8.42 -9.62
CA THR A 149 -2.35 -8.11 -8.35
C THR A 149 -1.43 -8.38 -7.16
N VAL A 150 -0.24 -7.81 -7.23
CA VAL A 150 0.82 -7.97 -6.21
C VAL A 150 1.11 -6.63 -5.58
N ALA A 151 1.04 -6.58 -4.27
CA ALA A 151 1.54 -5.46 -3.48
C ALA A 151 2.77 -5.93 -2.70
N ARG A 152 3.87 -5.17 -2.76
CA ARG A 152 5.13 -5.47 -2.08
C ARG A 152 5.58 -4.29 -1.26
N ALA A 153 5.87 -4.52 0.01
CA ALA A 153 6.46 -3.58 0.95
C ALA A 153 7.90 -4.00 1.25
N GLU A 154 8.84 -3.06 1.21
CA GLU A 154 10.27 -3.31 1.37
C GLU A 154 10.92 -2.34 2.34
N GLY A 155 11.79 -2.87 3.18
CA GLY A 155 12.61 -2.16 4.16
C GLY A 155 11.83 -1.72 5.40
N GLN A 156 12.15 -2.32 6.54
CA GLN A 156 11.56 -2.01 7.84
C GLN A 156 10.02 -2.07 7.81
N VAL A 157 9.48 -3.13 7.22
CA VAL A 157 8.05 -3.32 7.09
C VAL A 157 7.42 -3.55 8.45
N ARG A 158 6.35 -2.84 8.74
CA ARG A 158 5.46 -3.07 9.89
C ARG A 158 4.03 -3.14 9.40
N ILE A 159 3.37 -4.24 9.73
CA ILE A 159 1.94 -4.45 9.47
C ILE A 159 1.27 -4.44 10.85
N GLN A 160 0.25 -3.62 11.02
CA GLN A 160 -0.47 -3.48 12.29
C GLN A 160 -1.97 -3.61 12.07
N SER A 161 -2.63 -4.39 12.92
CA SER A 161 -4.09 -4.53 12.98
C SER A 161 -4.48 -4.61 14.45
N GLY A 162 -5.17 -3.60 14.95
CA GLY A 162 -5.49 -3.50 16.37
C GLY A 162 -4.24 -3.58 17.26
N VAL A 163 -4.21 -4.55 18.16
CA VAL A 163 -3.08 -4.80 19.07
C VAL A 163 -2.01 -5.71 18.50
N SER A 164 -2.26 -6.34 17.34
CA SER A 164 -1.34 -7.28 16.69
C SER A 164 -0.45 -6.56 15.69
N SER A 165 0.82 -6.92 15.67
CA SER A 165 1.79 -6.38 14.71
C SER A 165 2.72 -7.46 14.16
N LEU A 166 3.07 -7.33 12.88
CA LEU A 166 4.10 -8.10 12.21
C LEU A 166 5.19 -7.14 11.73
N ALA A 167 6.42 -7.35 12.17
CA ALA A 167 7.60 -6.63 11.68
C ALA A 167 8.46 -7.57 10.85
N CYS A 168 9.03 -7.09 9.72
CA CYS A 168 9.90 -7.86 8.84
C CYS A 168 10.69 -6.93 7.90
N ASP A 169 11.57 -7.48 7.06
CA ASP A 169 12.26 -6.70 6.03
C ASP A 169 11.42 -6.54 4.77
N THR A 170 10.69 -7.56 4.38
CA THR A 170 9.88 -7.58 3.16
C THR A 170 8.57 -8.32 3.39
N ALA A 171 7.48 -7.76 2.86
CA ALA A 171 6.19 -8.43 2.77
C ALA A 171 5.62 -8.34 1.35
N ILE A 172 5.01 -9.42 0.89
CA ILE A 172 4.23 -9.47 -0.35
C ILE A 172 2.82 -9.89 -0.01
N PHE A 173 1.85 -9.21 -0.59
CA PHE A 173 0.43 -9.53 -0.50
C PHE A 173 -0.14 -9.76 -1.89
N TYR A 174 -0.97 -10.78 -2.03
CA TYR A 174 -1.70 -11.15 -3.23
C TYR A 174 -3.20 -10.91 -3.00
N PRO A 175 -3.74 -9.74 -3.34
CA PRO A 175 -5.14 -9.39 -3.08
C PRO A 175 -6.15 -10.38 -3.65
N ASN A 176 -5.86 -11.00 -4.82
CA ASN A 176 -6.74 -11.98 -5.45
C ASN A 176 -6.76 -13.35 -4.75
N ARG A 177 -5.83 -13.61 -3.84
CA ARG A 177 -5.70 -14.87 -3.09
C ARG A 177 -5.94 -14.65 -1.60
N ASP A 178 -6.14 -13.40 -1.19
CA ASP A 178 -6.23 -13.00 0.22
C ASP A 178 -5.09 -13.59 1.07
N SER A 179 -3.89 -13.67 0.52
CA SER A 179 -2.74 -14.30 1.17
C SER A 179 -1.46 -13.52 0.93
N GLY A 180 -0.48 -13.73 1.79
CA GLY A 180 0.82 -13.06 1.67
C GLY A 180 1.93 -13.80 2.37
N PHE A 181 3.14 -13.28 2.14
CA PHE A 181 4.38 -13.76 2.72
C PHE A 181 5.14 -12.60 3.32
N ALA A 182 5.84 -12.86 4.41
CA ALA A 182 6.78 -11.93 5.02
C ALA A 182 8.08 -12.67 5.37
N TRP A 183 9.21 -12.03 5.12
CA TRP A 183 10.53 -12.59 5.42
C TRP A 183 11.54 -11.52 5.80
N GLY A 184 12.76 -11.95 6.21
CA GLY A 184 13.77 -11.07 6.78
C GLY A 184 13.48 -10.83 8.26
N ALA A 185 13.70 -11.88 9.05
CA ALA A 185 13.48 -11.91 10.49
C ALA A 185 12.06 -11.47 10.91
N PRO A 186 11.01 -12.11 10.39
CA PRO A 186 9.65 -11.74 10.76
C PRO A 186 9.36 -12.01 12.23
N VAL A 187 8.74 -11.03 12.87
CA VAL A 187 8.33 -11.05 14.27
C VAL A 187 6.86 -10.68 14.37
N LEU A 188 6.06 -11.61 14.86
CA LEU A 188 4.65 -11.41 15.18
C LEU A 188 4.52 -11.12 16.68
N GLU A 189 3.84 -10.05 17.02
CA GLU A 189 3.56 -9.65 18.41
C GLU A 189 2.10 -9.26 18.59
N ASP A 190 1.52 -9.64 19.71
CA ASP A 190 0.24 -9.15 20.21
C ASP A 190 0.25 -9.01 21.73
N SER A 191 -0.92 -8.74 22.33
CA SER A 191 -1.05 -8.64 23.79
C SER A 191 -0.80 -9.96 24.55
N ALA A 192 -0.93 -11.09 23.86
CA ALA A 192 -0.80 -12.42 24.45
C ALA A 192 0.62 -13.00 24.28
N GLY A 193 1.38 -12.57 23.25
CA GLY A 193 2.67 -13.15 23.03
C GLY A 193 3.48 -12.60 21.86
N ARG A 194 4.55 -13.33 21.58
CA ARG A 194 5.49 -13.05 20.50
C ARG A 194 5.89 -14.35 19.84
N ALA A 195 5.98 -14.33 18.51
CA ALA A 195 6.47 -15.45 17.73
C ALA A 195 7.37 -14.95 16.58
N GLU A 196 8.35 -15.74 16.22
CA GLU A 196 9.33 -15.44 15.17
C GLU A 196 9.62 -16.71 14.36
N GLY A 197 10.12 -16.52 13.12
CA GLY A 197 10.50 -17.59 12.23
C GLY A 197 11.36 -17.05 11.08
N ASP A 198 11.73 -17.90 10.13
CA ASP A 198 12.49 -17.47 8.95
C ASP A 198 11.56 -16.81 7.92
N THR A 199 10.31 -17.29 7.83
CA THR A 199 9.26 -16.78 6.94
C THR A 199 7.91 -16.86 7.63
N VAL A 200 7.06 -15.88 7.36
CA VAL A 200 5.63 -15.89 7.74
C VAL A 200 4.79 -16.01 6.49
N VAL A 201 3.84 -16.94 6.49
CA VAL A 201 2.73 -17.04 5.53
C VAL A 201 1.47 -16.60 6.25
N PHE A 202 0.65 -15.77 5.63
CA PHE A 202 -0.59 -15.32 6.24
C PHE A 202 -1.75 -15.34 5.27
N ILE A 203 -2.93 -15.59 5.79
CA ILE A 203 -4.20 -15.58 5.07
C ILE A 203 -5.10 -14.53 5.73
N VAL A 204 -5.70 -13.69 4.89
CA VAL A 204 -6.66 -12.65 5.28
C VAL A 204 -8.05 -13.09 4.82
N SER A 205 -9.06 -12.94 5.65
CA SER A 205 -10.45 -13.17 5.27
C SER A 205 -11.31 -12.04 5.79
N ASN A 206 -12.14 -11.46 4.91
CA ASN A 206 -12.99 -10.30 5.23
C ASN A 206 -12.22 -9.12 5.85
N GLY A 207 -10.98 -8.90 5.37
CA GLY A 207 -10.13 -7.81 5.86
C GLY A 207 -9.48 -8.04 7.24
N ALA A 208 -9.62 -9.25 7.79
CA ALA A 208 -8.98 -9.63 9.05
C ALA A 208 -7.98 -10.80 8.83
N LEU A 209 -6.93 -10.81 9.62
CA LEU A 209 -5.97 -11.92 9.64
C LEU A 209 -6.66 -13.16 10.20
N ARG A 210 -6.64 -14.28 9.44
CA ARG A 210 -7.28 -15.53 9.81
C ARG A 210 -6.29 -16.64 10.19
N GLU A 211 -5.24 -16.78 9.40
CA GLU A 211 -4.21 -17.78 9.62
C GLU A 211 -2.83 -17.15 9.49
N VAL A 212 -1.93 -17.58 10.36
CA VAL A 212 -0.51 -17.24 10.28
C VAL A 212 0.29 -18.51 10.48
N ALA A 213 1.20 -18.80 9.57
CA ALA A 213 2.17 -19.88 9.72
C ALA A 213 3.58 -19.28 9.73
N LEU A 214 4.30 -19.52 10.82
CA LEU A 214 5.73 -19.20 10.93
C LEU A 214 6.50 -20.44 10.54
N LEU A 215 7.34 -20.32 9.53
CA LEU A 215 8.09 -21.39 8.91
C LEU A 215 9.59 -21.22 9.15
N GLY A 216 10.31 -22.36 9.20
CA GLY A 216 11.74 -22.42 9.39
C GLY A 216 12.10 -22.65 10.85
N ARG A 217 13.01 -21.87 11.41
CA ARG A 217 13.36 -21.93 12.83
C ARG A 217 12.37 -21.08 13.61
N SER A 218 11.21 -21.69 13.91
CA SER A 218 10.11 -20.99 14.53
C SER A 218 10.15 -21.13 16.05
N ASN A 219 9.97 -20.02 16.76
CA ASN A 219 9.80 -20.00 18.20
C ASN A 219 8.64 -19.10 18.58
N GLY A 220 7.98 -19.43 19.67
CA GLY A 220 6.84 -18.68 20.17
C GLY A 220 6.80 -18.67 21.68
N ARG A 221 6.40 -17.52 22.23
CA ARG A 221 6.09 -17.34 23.65
C ARG A 221 4.69 -16.74 23.78
N TYR A 222 3.82 -17.47 24.42
CA TYR A 222 2.41 -17.11 24.55
C TYR A 222 1.98 -17.16 26.01
N ARG A 223 1.18 -16.19 26.45
CA ARG A 223 0.54 -16.16 27.78
C ARG A 223 -0.89 -16.62 27.67
N THR A 224 -1.23 -17.68 28.39
CA THR A 224 -2.60 -18.21 28.49
C THR A 224 -3.52 -17.27 29.25
N GLU A 225 -4.83 -17.40 29.12
CA GLU A 225 -5.81 -16.67 29.91
C GLU A 225 -5.63 -16.89 31.43
N GLY A 226 -5.18 -18.07 31.85
CA GLY A 226 -4.83 -18.39 33.22
C GLY A 226 -3.57 -17.70 33.75
N GLY A 227 -2.82 -17.01 32.86
CA GLY A 227 -1.59 -16.31 33.16
C GLY A 227 -0.33 -17.17 33.10
N ASP A 228 -0.44 -18.44 32.75
CA ASP A 228 0.71 -19.30 32.48
C ASP A 228 1.39 -18.90 31.18
N THR A 229 2.70 -19.14 31.09
CA THR A 229 3.47 -18.85 29.88
C THR A 229 3.85 -20.16 29.19
N VAL A 230 3.50 -20.30 27.93
CA VAL A 230 3.92 -21.39 27.05
C VAL A 230 5.03 -20.90 26.14
N MET A 231 6.12 -21.64 26.06
CA MET A 231 7.21 -21.41 25.10
C MET A 231 7.35 -22.66 24.24
N VAL A 232 7.45 -22.48 22.94
CA VAL A 232 7.54 -23.56 21.96
C VAL A 232 8.57 -23.23 20.90
N GLU A 233 9.26 -24.25 20.42
CA GLU A 233 10.18 -24.19 19.28
C GLU A 233 9.89 -25.35 18.36
N GLY A 234 9.89 -25.11 17.05
CA GLY A 234 9.63 -26.12 16.03
C GLY A 234 9.97 -25.62 14.63
N LYS A 235 9.72 -26.45 13.64
CA LYS A 235 9.91 -26.03 12.25
C LYS A 235 8.74 -25.20 11.71
N GLU A 236 7.57 -25.37 12.29
CA GLU A 236 6.38 -24.63 11.92
C GLU A 236 5.54 -24.34 13.17
N ILE A 237 5.08 -23.10 13.30
CA ILE A 237 4.08 -22.69 14.27
C ILE A 237 2.92 -22.09 13.49
N SER A 238 1.78 -22.79 13.48
CA SER A 238 0.55 -22.32 12.84
C SER A 238 -0.41 -21.78 13.89
N VAL A 239 -0.96 -20.60 13.62
CA VAL A 239 -1.89 -19.86 14.48
C VAL A 239 -3.19 -19.63 13.72
N LEU A 240 -4.30 -20.16 14.24
CA LEU A 240 -5.64 -19.86 13.76
C LEU A 240 -6.23 -18.73 14.61
N ILE A 241 -6.78 -17.73 13.92
CA ILE A 241 -7.35 -16.51 14.54
C ILE A 241 -8.82 -16.44 14.16
N THR A 242 -9.68 -16.34 15.15
CA THR A 242 -11.13 -16.15 15.00
C THR A 242 -11.57 -14.96 15.82
N ASP A 243 -12.28 -14.01 15.20
CA ASP A 243 -12.75 -12.77 15.83
C ASP A 243 -11.63 -11.96 16.53
N GLY A 244 -10.43 -11.94 15.89
CA GLY A 244 -9.26 -11.23 16.42
C GLY A 244 -8.58 -11.91 17.61
N LYS A 245 -8.98 -13.14 17.95
CA LYS A 245 -8.39 -13.92 19.05
C LYS A 245 -7.74 -15.19 18.53
N ILE A 246 -6.64 -15.58 19.16
CA ILE A 246 -6.00 -16.87 18.89
C ILE A 246 -6.95 -17.98 19.36
N GLU A 247 -7.43 -18.79 18.43
CA GLU A 247 -8.27 -19.96 18.70
C GLU A 247 -7.41 -21.21 18.90
N ARG A 248 -6.38 -21.38 18.07
CA ARG A 248 -5.54 -22.58 18.06
C ARG A 248 -4.11 -22.25 17.67
N ILE A 249 -3.19 -22.91 18.37
CA ILE A 249 -1.77 -22.92 18.00
C ILE A 249 -1.38 -24.39 17.77
N GLU A 250 -0.80 -24.67 16.62
CA GLU A 250 -0.23 -25.97 16.27
C GLU A 250 1.28 -25.81 16.04
N VAL A 251 2.06 -26.76 16.52
CA VAL A 251 3.51 -26.78 16.33
C VAL A 251 3.87 -28.11 15.66
N ALA A 252 4.39 -28.01 14.43
CA ALA A 252 4.89 -29.16 13.72
C ALA A 252 6.40 -29.30 13.93
N GLU A 253 6.86 -30.55 14.00
CA GLU A 253 8.25 -30.91 14.32
C GLU A 253 8.76 -30.14 15.55
N LEU A 254 8.05 -30.30 16.67
CA LEU A 254 8.36 -29.71 17.95
C LEU A 254 9.77 -30.11 18.39
N SER A 255 10.66 -29.14 18.58
CA SER A 255 12.02 -29.34 19.11
C SER A 255 12.11 -29.08 20.61
N SER A 256 11.33 -28.12 21.11
CA SER A 256 11.27 -27.77 22.54
C SER A 256 9.89 -27.25 22.92
N GLY A 257 9.45 -27.57 24.12
CA GLY A 257 8.18 -27.06 24.68
C GLY A 257 8.31 -26.90 26.20
N GLN A 258 7.94 -25.74 26.72
CA GLN A 258 7.98 -25.43 28.14
C GLN A 258 6.71 -24.72 28.58
N LEU A 259 6.15 -25.16 29.70
CA LEU A 259 5.05 -24.50 30.40
C LEU A 259 5.57 -23.91 31.73
N VAL A 260 5.52 -22.58 31.85
CA VAL A 260 5.85 -21.87 33.09
C VAL A 260 4.56 -21.43 33.73
N ARG A 261 4.23 -22.05 34.87
CA ARG A 261 3.01 -21.72 35.64
C ARG A 261 3.18 -20.40 36.39
N LYS A 262 2.11 -19.61 36.39
CA LYS A 262 2.04 -18.42 37.23
C LYS A 262 2.10 -18.82 38.70
N ALA A 263 2.99 -18.22 39.49
CA ALA A 263 3.02 -18.45 40.93
C ALA A 263 1.70 -18.03 41.56
N ALA A 264 1.11 -18.92 42.31
CA ALA A 264 -0.05 -18.57 43.13
C ALA A 264 0.38 -17.52 44.15
N VAL A 265 -0.21 -16.32 44.11
CA VAL A 265 -0.04 -15.31 45.15
C VAL A 265 -0.78 -15.85 46.35
N ARG A 266 -0.06 -16.20 47.43
CA ARG A 266 -0.61 -16.55 48.71
C ARG A 266 -1.00 -15.31 49.49
#